data_c5d56ead1e0ef8a647bacb4921755f60
#
_entry.id   c5d56ead1e0ef8a647bacb4921755f60
#
_cell.length_a   1.000
_cell.length_b   1.000
_cell.length_c   1.000
_cell.angle_alpha   90.00
_cell.angle_beta   90.00
_cell.angle_gamma   90.00
#
_symmetry.space_group_name_H-M   'P 1'
#
loop_
_entity.id
_entity.type
_entity.pdbx_description
1 polymer ?
#
loop_
_entity_poly.entity_id
_entity_poly.type
_entity_poly.pdbx_seq_one_letter_code
_entity_poly.pdbx_strand_id
1 'polypeptide(L)'
;MKKTLLTLVLLVMVMTVGAQSVKVDYHKGDVRMYKTNVSLSMGIPMQGEQKCGLTAATTYTVDEAGADGYIVELKADDYSTTGNTDLVNMVGGQFFETLKSTPAKLKLDKKGAITGLANEDAFIAAISSTVVEGINKMYADRPGLESQMPKAKLLMAANSQLTPEFVLNFFKNFTVFSLNGRDLANVKNADETIYDFFKVKSSYDVSSANGTTTITRTAVSNMTDDDLKGILKKQMSQAGQD
;
A
#
# COMPACT_ATOMS: atom_id res chain seq x y z
N MET A 1 -12.32 -26.47 15.28
CA MET A 1 -11.26 -25.52 14.87
C MET A 1 -11.94 -24.20 14.58
N LYS A 2 -11.61 -23.14 15.35
CA LYS A 2 -12.21 -21.80 15.16
C LYS A 2 -11.58 -21.18 13.91
N LYS A 3 -12.42 -20.79 12.94
CA LYS A 3 -12.01 -20.08 11.73
C LYS A 3 -11.33 -18.78 12.16
N THR A 4 -10.06 -18.64 11.85
CA THR A 4 -9.32 -17.38 12.03
C THR A 4 -9.78 -16.44 10.92
N LEU A 5 -10.68 -15.53 11.24
CA LEU A 5 -11.19 -14.54 10.30
C LEU A 5 -10.15 -13.41 10.24
N LEU A 6 -9.36 -13.39 9.19
CA LEU A 6 -8.50 -12.26 8.87
C LEU A 6 -9.37 -11.18 8.23
N THR A 7 -9.73 -10.15 8.99
CA THR A 7 -10.50 -9.02 8.48
C THR A 7 -9.55 -7.88 8.15
N LEU A 8 -9.30 -7.67 6.85
CA LEU A 8 -8.57 -6.50 6.34
C LEU A 8 -9.60 -5.39 6.09
N VAL A 9 -9.50 -4.27 6.81
CA VAL A 9 -10.52 -3.22 6.79
C VAL A 9 -9.97 -1.89 6.30
N LEU A 10 -10.69 -1.33 5.38
CA LEU A 10 -10.99 0.07 5.09
C LEU A 10 -9.85 0.95 4.55
N LEU A 11 -9.82 1.10 3.25
CA LEU A 11 -9.17 2.23 2.59
C LEU A 11 -10.23 3.31 2.33
N VAL A 12 -10.20 4.41 3.08
CA VAL A 12 -11.05 5.58 2.80
C VAL A 12 -10.23 6.62 2.04
N MET A 13 -10.52 6.80 0.77
CA MET A 13 -9.92 7.85 -0.05
C MET A 13 -10.92 8.99 -0.20
N VAL A 14 -10.54 10.21 0.18
CA VAL A 14 -11.34 11.41 -0.04
C VAL A 14 -10.84 12.10 -1.30
N MET A 15 -11.67 12.12 -2.32
CA MET A 15 -11.38 12.77 -3.60
C MET A 15 -12.37 13.90 -3.86
N THR A 16 -11.89 14.98 -4.42
CA THR A 16 -12.72 16.05 -5.00
C THR A 16 -12.94 15.76 -6.47
N VAL A 17 -13.93 14.93 -6.82
CA VAL A 17 -14.32 14.66 -8.21
C VAL A 17 -15.83 14.46 -8.32
N GLY A 18 -16.44 15.16 -9.25
CA GLY A 18 -17.89 15.12 -9.50
C GLY A 18 -18.30 14.00 -10.47
N ALA A 19 -17.89 12.74 -10.28
CA ALA A 19 -18.34 11.66 -11.16
C ALA A 19 -18.25 10.28 -10.47
N GLN A 20 -19.18 9.39 -10.83
CA GLN A 20 -19.24 7.99 -10.39
C GLN A 20 -18.11 7.11 -10.95
N SER A 21 -17.30 7.62 -11.90
CA SER A 21 -16.08 6.98 -12.39
C SER A 21 -14.89 7.90 -12.18
N VAL A 22 -13.74 7.34 -11.79
CA VAL A 22 -12.47 8.08 -11.71
C VAL A 22 -11.99 8.30 -13.15
N LYS A 23 -12.34 9.46 -13.71
CA LYS A 23 -11.90 9.85 -15.06
C LYS A 23 -10.40 10.10 -15.05
N VAL A 24 -9.74 9.49 -16.02
CA VAL A 24 -8.35 9.78 -16.38
C VAL A 24 -8.36 10.91 -17.40
N ASP A 25 -8.24 12.12 -16.91
CA ASP A 25 -8.17 13.35 -17.70
C ASP A 25 -7.13 14.25 -17.01
N TYR A 26 -5.87 13.93 -17.28
CA TYR A 26 -4.72 14.60 -16.67
C TYR A 26 -4.09 15.56 -17.66
N HIS A 27 -3.88 16.79 -17.20
CA HIS A 27 -3.16 17.81 -17.97
C HIS A 27 -1.85 18.15 -17.25
N LYS A 28 -0.81 18.44 -18.00
CA LYS A 28 0.47 18.88 -17.43
C LYS A 28 0.26 20.07 -16.51
N GLY A 29 0.78 19.96 -15.28
CA GLY A 29 0.66 20.97 -14.24
C GLY A 29 -0.58 20.78 -13.34
N ASP A 30 -1.45 19.82 -13.60
CA ASP A 30 -2.55 19.48 -12.69
C ASP A 30 -1.99 19.08 -11.33
N VAL A 31 -2.56 19.65 -10.27
CA VAL A 31 -2.23 19.32 -8.87
C VAL A 31 -3.49 18.89 -8.15
N ARG A 32 -3.45 17.75 -7.49
CA ARG A 32 -4.57 17.25 -6.69
C ARG A 32 -4.06 16.68 -5.37
N MET A 33 -4.88 16.87 -4.33
CA MET A 33 -4.61 16.36 -2.98
C MET A 33 -5.58 15.23 -2.64
N TYR A 34 -5.06 14.21 -1.96
CA TYR A 34 -5.84 13.09 -1.44
C TYR A 34 -5.55 12.89 0.03
N LYS A 35 -6.58 12.49 0.75
CA LYS A 35 -6.43 11.96 2.10
C LYS A 35 -6.76 10.47 2.07
N THR A 36 -5.79 9.66 2.48
CA THR A 36 -5.93 8.21 2.59
C THR A 36 -6.00 7.84 4.06
N ASN A 37 -7.02 7.08 4.44
CA ASN A 37 -7.11 6.49 5.77
C ASN A 37 -7.14 4.96 5.59
N VAL A 38 -6.20 4.27 6.22
CA VAL A 38 -6.15 2.80 6.25
C VAL A 38 -6.40 2.35 7.68
N SER A 39 -7.28 1.37 7.84
CA SER A 39 -7.47 0.68 9.11
C SER A 39 -7.33 -0.82 8.88
N LEU A 40 -6.45 -1.46 9.64
CA LEU A 40 -6.24 -2.90 9.56
C LEU A 40 -6.56 -3.52 10.92
N SER A 41 -7.32 -4.61 10.89
CA SER A 41 -7.54 -5.47 12.04
C SER A 41 -7.16 -6.90 11.67
N MET A 42 -6.35 -7.54 12.50
CA MET A 42 -5.85 -8.90 12.31
C MET A 42 -5.96 -9.70 13.60
N GLY A 43 -6.61 -10.85 13.52
CA GLY A 43 -6.63 -11.84 14.61
C GLY A 43 -5.33 -12.66 14.60
N ILE A 44 -4.50 -12.48 15.63
CA ILE A 44 -3.27 -13.26 15.80
C ILE A 44 -3.53 -14.37 16.82
N PRO A 45 -3.27 -15.65 16.48
CA PRO A 45 -3.43 -16.75 17.44
C PRO A 45 -2.67 -16.45 18.73
N MET A 46 -3.30 -16.67 19.88
CA MET A 46 -2.80 -16.43 21.25
C MET A 46 -2.61 -14.95 21.64
N GLN A 47 -2.60 -14.00 20.71
CA GLN A 47 -2.44 -12.56 20.97
C GLN A 47 -3.75 -11.77 20.83
N GLY A 48 -4.80 -12.40 20.29
CA GLY A 48 -6.08 -11.76 20.06
C GLY A 48 -6.11 -10.86 18.83
N GLU A 49 -7.05 -9.92 18.82
CA GLU A 49 -7.22 -8.97 17.72
C GLU A 49 -6.21 -7.83 17.86
N GLN A 50 -5.40 -7.65 16.83
CA GLN A 50 -4.45 -6.54 16.70
C GLN A 50 -4.97 -5.53 15.68
N LYS A 51 -4.82 -4.24 15.96
CA LYS A 51 -5.31 -3.15 15.12
C LYS A 51 -4.22 -2.13 14.85
N CYS A 52 -4.23 -1.56 13.66
CA CYS A 52 -3.48 -0.36 13.36
C CYS A 52 -4.29 0.59 12.46
N GLY A 53 -3.91 1.85 12.45
CA GLY A 53 -4.41 2.86 11.54
C GLY A 53 -3.26 3.65 10.92
N LEU A 54 -3.47 4.09 9.69
CA LEU A 54 -2.59 5.00 8.97
C LEU A 54 -3.44 6.06 8.29
N THR A 55 -3.08 7.31 8.48
CA THR A 55 -3.66 8.45 7.76
C THR A 55 -2.54 9.14 7.01
N ALA A 56 -2.71 9.38 5.72
CA ALA A 56 -1.75 10.10 4.89
C ALA A 56 -2.47 11.17 4.07
N ALA A 57 -1.89 12.36 4.03
CA ALA A 57 -2.20 13.39 3.06
C ALA A 57 -1.16 13.33 1.96
N THR A 58 -1.58 13.20 0.72
CA THR A 58 -0.70 13.08 -0.44
C THR A 58 -1.09 14.08 -1.51
N THR A 59 -0.10 14.70 -2.13
CA THR A 59 -0.26 15.54 -3.32
C THR A 59 0.33 14.81 -4.50
N TYR A 60 -0.37 14.82 -5.63
CA TYR A 60 0.23 14.48 -6.90
C TYR A 60 0.22 15.66 -7.85
N THR A 61 1.29 15.75 -8.66
CA THR A 61 1.45 16.73 -9.72
C THR A 61 1.66 16.00 -11.04
N VAL A 62 0.95 16.39 -12.08
CA VAL A 62 1.16 15.83 -13.43
C VAL A 62 2.35 16.54 -14.07
N ASP A 63 3.51 15.88 -14.07
CA ASP A 63 4.75 16.40 -14.66
C ASP A 63 4.67 16.39 -16.19
N GLU A 64 4.13 15.31 -16.75
CA GLU A 64 4.00 15.11 -18.20
C GLU A 64 2.65 14.50 -18.56
N ALA A 65 2.06 14.98 -19.64
CA ALA A 65 0.86 14.43 -20.27
C ALA A 65 1.08 14.37 -21.78
N GLY A 66 1.00 13.18 -22.36
CA GLY A 66 1.33 12.96 -23.77
C GLY A 66 0.55 11.83 -24.42
N ALA A 67 0.93 11.55 -25.68
CA ALA A 67 0.28 10.51 -26.49
C ALA A 67 0.44 9.10 -25.89
N ASP A 68 1.49 8.85 -25.12
CA ASP A 68 1.82 7.52 -24.59
C ASP A 68 1.37 7.32 -23.13
N GLY A 69 0.88 8.39 -22.47
CA GLY A 69 0.43 8.35 -21.07
C GLY A 69 0.90 9.57 -20.28
N TYR A 70 1.14 9.36 -19.00
CA TYR A 70 1.43 10.44 -18.05
C TYR A 70 2.62 10.09 -17.15
N ILE A 71 3.34 11.13 -16.70
CA ILE A 71 4.24 11.04 -15.54
C ILE A 71 3.61 11.88 -14.44
N VAL A 72 3.41 11.24 -13.29
CA VAL A 72 2.79 11.87 -12.12
C VAL A 72 3.72 11.76 -10.93
N GLU A 73 4.14 12.90 -10.38
CA GLU A 73 4.87 12.96 -9.14
C GLU A 73 3.92 12.82 -7.97
N LEU A 74 4.15 11.85 -7.09
CA LEU A 74 3.41 11.62 -5.86
C LEU A 74 4.28 11.90 -4.65
N LYS A 75 3.82 12.77 -3.75
CA LYS A 75 4.49 13.16 -2.51
C LYS A 75 3.54 12.98 -1.34
N ALA A 76 4.04 12.52 -0.19
CA ALA A 76 3.30 12.60 1.07
C ALA A 76 3.58 13.94 1.75
N ASP A 77 2.54 14.71 2.03
CA ASP A 77 2.64 16.00 2.73
C ASP A 77 2.66 15.78 4.24
N ASP A 78 1.85 14.83 4.71
CA ASP A 78 1.78 14.41 6.09
C ASP A 78 1.34 12.96 6.21
N TYR A 79 1.76 12.30 7.30
CA TYR A 79 1.27 10.98 7.62
C TYR A 79 1.33 10.73 9.13
N SER A 80 0.38 9.99 9.64
CA SER A 80 0.30 9.59 11.04
C SER A 80 -0.17 8.15 11.17
N THR A 81 0.24 7.51 12.26
CA THR A 81 -0.07 6.09 12.53
C THR A 81 -0.57 5.89 13.94
N THR A 82 -1.37 4.86 14.14
CA THR A 82 -1.89 4.44 15.45
C THR A 82 -1.84 2.91 15.58
N GLY A 83 -1.79 2.41 16.79
CA GLY A 83 -1.86 0.98 17.08
C GLY A 83 -0.54 0.23 16.87
N ASN A 84 -0.64 -1.01 16.40
CA ASN A 84 0.50 -1.92 16.29
C ASN A 84 1.44 -1.51 15.14
N THR A 85 2.69 -1.20 15.47
CA THR A 85 3.71 -0.72 14.51
C THR A 85 4.04 -1.76 13.43
N ASP A 86 4.04 -3.04 13.76
CA ASP A 86 4.35 -4.09 12.78
C ASP A 86 3.24 -4.17 11.72
N LEU A 87 1.98 -4.00 12.12
CA LEU A 87 0.85 -3.91 11.19
C LEU A 87 0.89 -2.62 10.36
N VAL A 88 1.35 -1.49 10.93
CA VAL A 88 1.56 -0.24 10.19
C VAL A 88 2.52 -0.45 9.04
N ASN A 89 3.61 -1.17 9.27
CA ASN A 89 4.59 -1.48 8.22
C ASN A 89 3.98 -2.37 7.12
N MET A 90 3.10 -3.29 7.46
CA MET A 90 2.37 -4.11 6.47
C MET A 90 1.44 -3.29 5.56
N VAL A 91 0.86 -2.20 6.07
CA VAL A 91 -0.01 -1.30 5.27
C VAL A 91 0.76 -0.13 4.63
N GLY A 92 2.08 -0.21 4.62
CA GLY A 92 2.92 0.68 3.83
C GLY A 92 3.41 1.93 4.57
N GLY A 93 3.46 1.92 5.90
CA GLY A 93 3.95 3.08 6.67
C GLY A 93 5.30 3.60 6.20
N GLN A 94 6.24 2.71 5.88
CA GLN A 94 7.57 3.07 5.38
C GLN A 94 7.54 3.73 3.99
N PHE A 95 6.59 3.35 3.13
CA PHE A 95 6.41 4.01 1.83
C PHE A 95 5.95 5.47 2.00
N PHE A 96 4.98 5.71 2.90
CA PHE A 96 4.52 7.08 3.16
C PHE A 96 5.61 7.93 3.81
N GLU A 97 6.43 7.35 4.71
CA GLU A 97 7.59 8.06 5.28
C GLU A 97 8.61 8.43 4.18
N THR A 98 8.92 7.49 3.29
CA THR A 98 9.82 7.75 2.16
C THR A 98 9.25 8.83 1.24
N LEU A 99 7.95 8.80 0.94
CA LEU A 99 7.29 9.78 0.07
C LEU A 99 7.33 11.21 0.61
N LYS A 100 7.55 11.42 1.92
CA LYS A 100 7.75 12.77 2.50
C LYS A 100 9.06 13.40 2.04
N SER A 101 10.11 12.61 1.95
CA SER A 101 11.47 13.09 1.60
C SER A 101 11.80 12.90 0.13
N THR A 102 11.30 11.83 -0.46
CA THR A 102 11.60 11.43 -1.85
C THR A 102 10.29 11.13 -2.59
N PRO A 103 9.78 12.05 -3.40
CA PRO A 103 8.60 11.81 -4.21
C PRO A 103 8.79 10.66 -5.21
N ALA A 104 7.74 9.88 -5.44
CA ALA A 104 7.72 8.86 -6.48
C ALA A 104 7.18 9.44 -7.78
N LYS A 105 7.87 9.19 -8.91
CA LYS A 105 7.40 9.58 -10.24
C LYS A 105 6.79 8.37 -10.94
N LEU A 106 5.47 8.27 -10.87
CA LEU A 106 4.71 7.17 -11.46
C LEU A 106 4.55 7.37 -12.97
N LYS A 107 4.85 6.32 -13.74
CA LYS A 107 4.46 6.24 -15.17
C LYS A 107 3.07 5.63 -15.23
N LEU A 108 2.15 6.33 -15.89
CA LEU A 108 0.79 5.86 -16.13
C LEU A 108 0.56 5.72 -17.63
N ASP A 109 -0.18 4.70 -18.06
CA ASP A 109 -0.68 4.61 -19.43
C ASP A 109 -1.83 5.60 -19.68
N LYS A 110 -2.37 5.62 -20.90
CA LYS A 110 -3.51 6.48 -21.27
C LYS A 110 -4.80 6.21 -20.47
N LYS A 111 -4.92 5.01 -19.90
CA LYS A 111 -6.04 4.62 -19.05
C LYS A 111 -5.78 4.95 -17.59
N GLY A 112 -4.60 5.52 -17.26
CA GLY A 112 -4.18 5.86 -15.92
C GLY A 112 -3.70 4.68 -15.11
N ALA A 113 -3.47 3.51 -15.70
CA ALA A 113 -2.89 2.37 -15.00
C ALA A 113 -1.39 2.58 -14.79
N ILE A 114 -0.90 2.25 -13.61
CA ILE A 114 0.52 2.35 -13.26
C ILE A 114 1.30 1.29 -14.04
N THR A 115 2.29 1.74 -14.81
CA THR A 115 3.16 0.88 -15.65
C THR A 115 4.60 0.82 -15.14
N GLY A 116 5.04 1.76 -14.31
CA GLY A 116 6.40 1.81 -13.79
C GLY A 116 6.66 3.06 -12.96
N LEU A 117 7.94 3.26 -12.62
CA LEU A 117 8.47 4.48 -12.02
C LEU A 117 9.44 5.16 -12.99
N ALA A 118 9.39 6.50 -13.07
CA ALA A 118 10.35 7.27 -13.86
C ALA A 118 11.65 7.52 -13.09
N ASN A 119 11.62 7.46 -11.75
CA ASN A 119 12.77 7.60 -10.86
C ASN A 119 13.00 6.34 -10.03
N GLU A 120 12.87 5.15 -10.62
CA GLU A 120 12.86 3.85 -9.95
C GLU A 120 14.06 3.65 -9.01
N ASP A 121 15.29 3.78 -9.53
CA ASP A 121 16.51 3.55 -8.75
C ASP A 121 16.60 4.49 -7.54
N ALA A 122 16.29 5.76 -7.74
CA ALA A 122 16.35 6.77 -6.67
C ALA A 122 15.29 6.49 -5.59
N PHE A 123 14.08 6.09 -5.99
CA PHE A 123 13.02 5.79 -5.04
C PHE A 123 13.27 4.48 -4.28
N ILE A 124 13.79 3.43 -4.96
CA ILE A 124 14.17 2.17 -4.30
C ILE A 124 15.31 2.40 -3.30
N ALA A 125 16.31 3.19 -3.66
CA ALA A 125 17.38 3.54 -2.74
C ALA A 125 16.86 4.28 -1.49
N ALA A 126 15.93 5.23 -1.67
CA ALA A 126 15.34 5.99 -0.58
C ALA A 126 14.51 5.09 0.36
N ILE A 127 13.66 4.21 -0.18
CA ILE A 127 12.86 3.30 0.66
C ILE A 127 13.75 2.28 1.37
N SER A 128 14.81 1.79 0.72
CA SER A 128 15.80 0.92 1.37
C SER A 128 16.46 1.62 2.57
N SER A 129 16.83 2.89 2.44
CA SER A 129 17.37 3.69 3.55
C SER A 129 16.37 3.80 4.70
N THR A 130 15.11 4.15 4.41
CA THR A 130 14.04 4.25 5.40
C THR A 130 13.82 2.92 6.15
N VAL A 131 13.84 1.81 5.43
CA VAL A 131 13.70 0.47 6.02
C VAL A 131 14.89 0.13 6.93
N VAL A 132 16.11 0.41 6.49
CA VAL A 132 17.34 0.21 7.28
C VAL A 132 17.30 1.05 8.56
N GLU A 133 16.90 2.32 8.48
CA GLU A 133 16.74 3.19 9.65
C GLU A 133 15.68 2.66 10.62
N GLY A 134 14.53 2.21 10.12
CA GLY A 134 13.48 1.59 10.92
C GLY A 134 13.97 0.34 11.66
N ILE A 135 14.70 -0.54 10.96
CA ILE A 135 15.31 -1.74 11.57
C ILE A 135 16.34 -1.32 12.64
N ASN A 136 17.20 -0.37 12.34
CA ASN A 136 18.20 0.12 13.30
C ASN A 136 17.55 0.63 14.58
N LYS A 137 16.48 1.43 14.45
CA LYS A 137 15.71 1.94 15.58
C LYS A 137 15.06 0.81 16.38
N MET A 138 14.45 -0.17 15.71
CA MET A 138 13.83 -1.31 16.39
C MET A 138 14.82 -2.08 17.26
N TYR A 139 16.05 -2.29 16.78
CA TYR A 139 17.10 -2.96 17.57
C TYR A 139 17.65 -2.08 18.70
N ALA A 140 17.72 -0.77 18.50
CA ALA A 140 18.09 0.17 19.55
C ALA A 140 17.06 0.19 20.69
N ASP A 141 15.77 0.16 20.35
CA ASP A 141 14.67 0.16 21.31
C ASP A 141 14.49 -1.19 22.04
N ARG A 142 15.02 -2.30 21.46
CA ARG A 142 14.87 -3.68 21.94
C ARG A 142 16.21 -4.42 21.95
N PRO A 143 17.14 -4.15 22.88
CA PRO A 143 18.50 -4.72 22.88
C PRO A 143 18.55 -6.26 22.91
N GLY A 144 17.53 -6.92 23.48
CA GLY A 144 17.43 -8.39 23.50
C GLY A 144 17.00 -9.03 22.17
N LEU A 145 16.61 -8.25 21.18
CA LEU A 145 16.11 -8.78 19.91
C LEU A 145 17.22 -9.47 19.08
N GLU A 146 18.47 -9.00 19.19
CA GLU A 146 19.61 -9.54 18.44
C GLU A 146 19.83 -11.04 18.72
N SER A 147 19.62 -11.49 19.95
CA SER A 147 19.77 -12.90 20.32
C SER A 147 18.67 -13.81 19.78
N GLN A 148 17.48 -13.25 19.51
CA GLN A 148 16.33 -13.98 18.97
C GLN A 148 16.31 -13.95 17.44
N MET A 149 16.64 -12.79 16.86
CA MET A 149 16.67 -12.55 15.42
C MET A 149 17.89 -11.71 15.08
N PRO A 150 18.92 -12.27 14.44
CA PRO A 150 20.10 -11.50 14.05
C PRO A 150 19.74 -10.37 13.08
N LYS A 151 20.14 -9.14 13.40
CA LYS A 151 19.86 -7.94 12.62
C LYS A 151 20.29 -8.07 11.15
N ALA A 152 21.45 -8.68 10.92
CA ALA A 152 21.96 -8.92 9.57
C ALA A 152 21.00 -9.75 8.71
N LYS A 153 20.35 -10.77 9.30
CA LYS A 153 19.36 -11.60 8.59
C LYS A 153 18.12 -10.77 8.24
N LEU A 154 17.65 -9.93 9.15
CA LEU A 154 16.49 -9.10 8.89
C LEU A 154 16.77 -8.05 7.80
N LEU A 155 17.94 -7.42 7.82
CA LEU A 155 18.37 -6.51 6.77
C LEU A 155 18.50 -7.20 5.40
N MET A 156 19.05 -8.40 5.34
CA MET A 156 19.09 -9.18 4.10
C MET A 156 17.69 -9.50 3.59
N ALA A 157 16.80 -9.97 4.45
CA ALA A 157 15.44 -10.31 4.08
C ALA A 157 14.67 -9.07 3.57
N ALA A 158 14.79 -7.94 4.27
CA ALA A 158 14.16 -6.69 3.86
C ALA A 158 14.66 -6.22 2.49
N ASN A 159 15.97 -6.21 2.26
CA ASN A 159 16.54 -5.79 0.97
C ASN A 159 16.15 -6.75 -0.17
N SER A 160 16.05 -8.04 0.08
CA SER A 160 15.64 -9.01 -0.96
C SER A 160 14.19 -8.86 -1.38
N GLN A 161 13.33 -8.26 -0.54
CA GLN A 161 11.92 -8.01 -0.83
C GLN A 161 11.68 -6.67 -1.53
N LEU A 162 12.59 -5.70 -1.41
CA LEU A 162 12.45 -4.37 -2.03
C LEU A 162 12.78 -4.41 -3.53
N THR A 163 12.02 -5.20 -4.28
CA THR A 163 12.12 -5.26 -5.74
C THR A 163 11.28 -4.15 -6.39
N PRO A 164 11.60 -3.73 -7.63
CA PRO A 164 10.76 -2.80 -8.39
C PRO A 164 9.29 -3.22 -8.44
N GLU A 165 9.04 -4.51 -8.61
CA GLU A 165 7.70 -5.07 -8.66
C GLU A 165 6.96 -4.92 -7.32
N PHE A 166 7.62 -5.18 -6.19
CA PHE A 166 7.03 -4.99 -4.87
C PHE A 166 6.65 -3.51 -4.64
N VAL A 167 7.54 -2.59 -5.02
CA VAL A 167 7.30 -1.14 -4.92
C VAL A 167 6.11 -0.72 -5.80
N LEU A 168 6.05 -1.21 -7.04
CA LEU A 168 4.92 -0.94 -7.93
C LEU A 168 3.61 -1.50 -7.40
N ASN A 169 3.63 -2.68 -6.80
CA ASN A 169 2.46 -3.31 -6.19
C ASN A 169 1.93 -2.50 -4.99
N PHE A 170 2.81 -1.86 -4.21
CA PHE A 170 2.36 -0.91 -3.21
C PHE A 170 1.53 0.22 -3.84
N PHE A 171 2.06 0.91 -4.85
CA PHE A 171 1.33 2.00 -5.51
C PHE A 171 0.02 1.53 -6.15
N LYS A 172 0.00 0.36 -6.78
CA LYS A 172 -1.20 -0.24 -7.37
C LYS A 172 -2.28 -0.59 -6.35
N ASN A 173 -1.92 -0.86 -5.09
CA ASN A 173 -2.88 -1.30 -4.08
C ASN A 173 -3.30 -0.19 -3.11
N PHE A 174 -2.42 0.79 -2.84
CA PHE A 174 -2.60 1.77 -1.77
C PHE A 174 -2.70 3.22 -2.24
N THR A 175 -2.77 3.46 -3.54
CA THR A 175 -2.98 4.81 -4.06
C THR A 175 -4.28 4.91 -4.85
N VAL A 176 -4.72 6.14 -5.05
CA VAL A 176 -5.90 6.48 -5.85
C VAL A 176 -5.80 5.97 -7.29
N PHE A 177 -4.60 5.84 -7.82
CA PHE A 177 -4.36 5.36 -9.19
C PHE A 177 -4.85 3.93 -9.42
N SER A 178 -5.01 3.12 -8.37
CA SER A 178 -5.64 1.80 -8.42
C SER A 178 -7.11 1.83 -8.88
N LEU A 179 -7.74 2.99 -8.79
CA LEU A 179 -9.16 3.22 -9.09
C LEU A 179 -9.37 3.86 -10.48
N ASN A 180 -8.29 4.26 -11.15
CA ASN A 180 -8.36 4.90 -12.47
C ASN A 180 -9.09 4.03 -13.48
N GLY A 181 -10.03 4.65 -14.19
CA GLY A 181 -10.83 3.99 -15.23
C GLY A 181 -11.86 2.97 -14.70
N ARG A 182 -11.97 2.77 -13.38
CA ARG A 182 -12.96 1.86 -12.79
C ARG A 182 -14.32 2.55 -12.63
N ASP A 183 -15.37 1.87 -13.02
CA ASP A 183 -16.76 2.27 -12.70
C ASP A 183 -17.12 1.73 -11.31
N LEU A 184 -16.82 2.52 -10.28
CA LEU A 184 -16.99 2.12 -8.89
C LEU A 184 -18.47 2.04 -8.47
N ALA A 185 -19.37 2.71 -9.18
CA ALA A 185 -20.80 2.65 -8.89
C ALA A 185 -21.40 1.26 -9.20
N ASN A 186 -20.80 0.55 -10.16
CA ASN A 186 -21.23 -0.77 -10.59
C ASN A 186 -20.42 -1.91 -9.96
N VAL A 187 -19.27 -1.63 -9.35
CA VAL A 187 -18.43 -2.63 -8.67
C VAL A 187 -18.86 -2.77 -7.21
N LYS A 188 -19.93 -3.53 -6.96
CA LYS A 188 -20.36 -3.77 -5.56
C LYS A 188 -19.45 -4.76 -4.83
N ASN A 189 -18.92 -5.77 -5.52
CA ASN A 189 -17.98 -6.75 -4.97
C ASN A 189 -16.99 -7.15 -6.05
N ALA A 190 -15.71 -7.17 -5.72
CA ALA A 190 -14.63 -7.61 -6.57
C ALA A 190 -13.74 -8.61 -5.83
N ASP A 191 -13.37 -9.71 -6.49
CA ASP A 191 -12.27 -10.55 -6.03
C ASP A 191 -10.97 -9.90 -6.47
N GLU A 192 -10.11 -9.59 -5.52
CA GLU A 192 -8.85 -8.87 -5.74
C GLU A 192 -7.70 -9.61 -5.06
N THR A 193 -6.48 -9.36 -5.53
CA THR A 193 -5.27 -9.84 -4.88
C THR A 193 -4.41 -8.66 -4.49
N ILE A 194 -4.04 -8.58 -3.21
CA ILE A 194 -3.16 -7.56 -2.66
C ILE A 194 -1.76 -8.17 -2.53
N TYR A 195 -0.72 -7.49 -2.98
CA TYR A 195 0.67 -7.97 -3.00
C TYR A 195 0.86 -9.33 -3.70
N ASP A 196 0.03 -9.62 -4.72
CA ASP A 196 0.06 -10.83 -5.55
C ASP A 196 -0.20 -12.16 -4.81
N PHE A 197 -0.51 -12.10 -3.52
CA PHE A 197 -0.78 -13.32 -2.74
C PHE A 197 -1.95 -13.21 -1.74
N PHE A 198 -2.31 -12.02 -1.27
CA PHE A 198 -3.47 -11.87 -0.39
C PHE A 198 -4.77 -11.79 -1.19
N LYS A 199 -5.52 -12.86 -1.24
CA LYS A 199 -6.86 -12.88 -1.83
C LYS A 199 -7.85 -12.19 -0.91
N VAL A 200 -8.57 -11.21 -1.44
CA VAL A 200 -9.58 -10.45 -0.73
C VAL A 200 -10.83 -10.28 -1.56
N LYS A 201 -11.95 -10.20 -0.87
CA LYS A 201 -13.20 -9.71 -1.46
C LYS A 201 -13.37 -8.26 -1.06
N SER A 202 -13.33 -7.37 -2.05
CA SER A 202 -13.47 -5.93 -1.85
C SER A 202 -14.88 -5.45 -2.21
N SER A 203 -15.41 -4.52 -1.43
CA SER A 203 -16.60 -3.73 -1.77
C SER A 203 -16.24 -2.25 -1.79
N TYR A 204 -16.95 -1.49 -2.60
CA TYR A 204 -16.72 -0.06 -2.77
C TYR A 204 -18.02 0.70 -2.51
N ASP A 205 -17.96 1.70 -1.64
CA ASP A 205 -18.99 2.70 -1.43
C ASP A 205 -18.48 4.06 -1.91
N VAL A 206 -19.27 4.75 -2.71
CA VAL A 206 -18.94 6.06 -3.25
C VAL A 206 -20.00 7.06 -2.82
N SER A 207 -19.59 8.13 -2.17
CA SER A 207 -20.46 9.24 -1.80
C SER A 207 -19.84 10.57 -2.21
N SER A 208 -20.67 11.53 -2.61
CA SER A 208 -20.22 12.87 -2.97
C SER A 208 -21.02 13.92 -2.21
N ALA A 209 -20.32 14.82 -1.53
CA ALA A 209 -20.91 15.94 -0.82
C ALA A 209 -19.96 17.14 -0.87
N ASN A 210 -20.53 18.33 -1.09
CA ASN A 210 -19.78 19.59 -1.07
C ASN A 210 -18.54 19.62 -1.99
N GLY A 211 -18.66 19.02 -3.19
CA GLY A 211 -17.54 18.95 -4.15
C GLY A 211 -16.46 17.92 -3.78
N THR A 212 -16.64 17.16 -2.71
CA THR A 212 -15.73 16.11 -2.28
C THR A 212 -16.35 14.73 -2.58
N THR A 213 -15.62 13.86 -3.23
CA THR A 213 -16.00 12.46 -3.40
C THR A 213 -15.22 11.61 -2.42
N THR A 214 -15.94 10.84 -1.62
CA THR A 214 -15.36 9.84 -0.71
C THR A 214 -15.56 8.47 -1.29
N ILE A 215 -14.47 7.72 -1.43
CA ILE A 215 -14.51 6.32 -1.84
C ILE A 215 -14.05 5.49 -0.65
N THR A 216 -14.94 4.61 -0.20
CA THR A 216 -14.64 3.67 0.88
C THR A 216 -14.46 2.29 0.26
N ARG A 217 -13.28 1.70 0.40
CA ARG A 217 -13.01 0.29 0.07
C ARG A 217 -12.99 -0.53 1.35
N THR A 218 -13.84 -1.53 1.43
CA THR A 218 -13.76 -2.55 2.47
C THR A 218 -13.24 -3.84 1.82
N ALA A 219 -12.15 -4.38 2.33
CA ALA A 219 -11.58 -5.62 1.84
C ALA A 219 -11.54 -6.66 2.96
N VAL A 220 -12.10 -7.83 2.70
CA VAL A 220 -12.13 -8.96 3.64
C VAL A 220 -11.37 -10.11 3.03
N SER A 221 -10.45 -10.71 3.78
CA SER A 221 -9.71 -11.88 3.31
C SER A 221 -10.67 -13.03 3.00
N ASN A 222 -10.54 -13.61 1.81
CA ASN A 222 -11.22 -14.84 1.38
C ASN A 222 -10.23 -15.99 1.19
N MET A 223 -9.05 -15.89 1.81
CA MET A 223 -8.02 -16.93 1.77
C MET A 223 -8.48 -18.20 2.47
N THR A 224 -8.19 -19.33 1.86
CA THR A 224 -8.38 -20.66 2.44
C THR A 224 -7.18 -21.08 3.28
N ASP A 225 -7.34 -22.12 4.10
CA ASP A 225 -6.21 -22.72 4.83
C ASP A 225 -5.10 -23.22 3.87
N ASP A 226 -5.46 -23.65 2.66
CA ASP A 226 -4.50 -24.11 1.66
C ASP A 226 -3.75 -22.93 1.00
N ASP A 227 -4.41 -21.79 0.79
CA ASP A 227 -3.74 -20.55 0.36
C ASP A 227 -2.66 -20.14 1.38
N LEU A 228 -3.02 -20.15 2.68
CA LEU A 228 -2.09 -19.79 3.77
C LEU A 228 -0.90 -20.77 3.84
N LYS A 229 -1.15 -22.08 3.73
CA LYS A 229 -0.09 -23.10 3.68
C LYS A 229 0.83 -22.89 2.48
N GLY A 230 0.25 -22.54 1.32
CA GLY A 230 1.01 -22.26 0.09
C GLY A 230 1.96 -21.07 0.26
N ILE A 231 1.49 -19.99 0.88
CA ILE A 231 2.31 -18.81 1.18
C ILE A 231 3.43 -19.16 2.16
N LEU A 232 3.11 -19.83 3.26
CA LEU A 232 4.09 -20.26 4.26
C LEU A 232 5.18 -21.15 3.63
N LYS A 233 4.78 -22.12 2.81
CA LYS A 233 5.74 -23.00 2.10
C LYS A 233 6.65 -22.20 1.16
N LYS A 234 6.10 -21.23 0.42
CA LYS A 234 6.89 -20.37 -0.46
C LYS A 234 7.88 -19.50 0.32
N GLN A 235 7.47 -18.95 1.46
CA GLN A 235 8.36 -18.17 2.33
C GLN A 235 9.45 -19.02 2.97
N MET A 236 9.13 -20.23 3.42
CA MET A 236 10.11 -21.15 4.00
C MET A 236 11.16 -21.61 2.97
N SER A 237 10.75 -21.93 1.75
CA SER A 237 11.67 -22.29 0.68
C SER A 237 12.59 -21.13 0.26
N GLN A 238 12.09 -19.90 0.28
CA GLN A 238 12.89 -18.68 0.03
C GLN A 238 13.88 -18.40 1.18
N ALA A 239 13.53 -18.80 2.41
CA ALA A 239 14.40 -18.65 3.56
C ALA A 239 15.46 -19.78 3.69
N GLY A 240 15.51 -20.74 2.74
CA GLY A 240 16.46 -21.86 2.76
C GLY A 240 16.20 -22.86 3.88
N GLN A 241 14.97 -22.94 4.35
CA GLN A 241 14.51 -23.96 5.30
C GLN A 241 13.64 -24.97 4.53
N ASP A 242 14.29 -25.96 3.90
CA ASP A 242 13.64 -27.18 3.40
C ASP A 242 13.49 -28.19 4.53
#